data_470ab123092764a33351eddb34cac091
#
_entry.id   470ab123092764a33351eddb34cac091
#
_cell.length_a   1.000
_cell.length_b   1.000
_cell.length_c   1.000
_cell.angle_alpha   90.00
_cell.angle_beta   90.00
_cell.angle_gamma   90.00
#
_symmetry.space_group_name_H-M   'P 1'
#
loop_
_entity.id
_entity.type
_entity.pdbx_description
1 polymer ?
#
loop_
_entity_poly.entity_id
_entity_poly.type
_entity_poly.pdbx_seq_one_letter_code
_entity_poly.pdbx_strand_id
1 'polypeptide(L)'
;ALPYMNVALGVISPDSNVITTLDNWDPDDQMIVISGTTAETYLTKNNPEIPLQKYDSYATAKNALENGNGVAWANDNTEVIAFANQNPGYTVGITSLGSEDTIAPAVSQGNTTLLDWINDEIKSLGEENFFHTDYEETLVDTYGLDYEDELVVEGGVTANA
;
A
#
# COMPACT_ATOMS: atom_id res chain seq x y z
N ALA A 1 -0.23 -19.77 -4.38
CA ALA A 1 -1.33 -20.09 -3.45
C ALA A 1 -2.33 -18.94 -3.42
N LEU A 2 -3.42 -19.13 -2.68
CA LEU A 2 -4.38 -18.07 -2.38
C LEU A 2 -3.70 -16.95 -1.58
N PRO A 3 -4.10 -15.68 -1.79
CA PRO A 3 -3.50 -14.55 -1.10
C PRO A 3 -4.03 -14.40 0.33
N TYR A 4 -3.24 -13.71 1.17
CA TYR A 4 -3.61 -13.31 2.53
C TYR A 4 -3.47 -11.80 2.77
N MET A 5 -2.88 -11.05 1.84
CA MET A 5 -2.69 -9.61 1.96
C MET A 5 -2.78 -8.92 0.59
N ASN A 6 -3.35 -7.72 0.56
CA ASN A 6 -3.32 -6.82 -0.59
C ASN A 6 -2.14 -5.86 -0.49
N VAL A 7 -1.58 -5.50 -1.66
CA VAL A 7 -0.55 -4.47 -1.81
C VAL A 7 -0.91 -3.60 -3.01
N ALA A 8 -0.86 -2.30 -2.84
CA ALA A 8 -1.07 -1.33 -3.91
C ALA A 8 -0.16 -0.13 -3.70
N LEU A 9 -0.12 0.78 -4.66
CA LEU A 9 0.46 2.09 -4.45
C LEU A 9 -0.50 2.95 -3.62
N GLY A 10 0.05 3.73 -2.69
CA GLY A 10 -0.69 4.70 -1.89
C GLY A 10 -0.14 6.10 -2.02
N VAL A 11 -0.93 7.09 -1.65
CA VAL A 11 -0.52 8.49 -1.59
C VAL A 11 -0.84 9.06 -0.22
N ILE A 12 0.20 9.53 0.46
CA ILE A 12 0.12 10.19 1.76
C ILE A 12 0.35 11.69 1.62
N SER A 13 -0.36 12.47 2.41
CA SER A 13 -0.22 13.92 2.46
C SER A 13 -0.55 14.46 3.84
N PRO A 14 -0.17 15.72 4.17
CA PRO A 14 -0.57 16.34 5.42
C PRO A 14 -2.09 16.43 5.57
N ASP A 15 -2.58 16.31 6.81
CA ASP A 15 -4.01 16.43 7.15
C ASP A 15 -4.61 17.79 6.74
N SER A 16 -3.77 18.81 6.60
CA SER A 16 -4.17 20.13 6.10
C SER A 16 -4.53 20.16 4.61
N ASN A 17 -4.09 19.16 3.85
CA ASN A 17 -4.36 19.02 2.43
C ASN A 17 -4.34 17.53 2.02
N VAL A 18 -5.39 16.82 2.38
CA VAL A 18 -5.50 15.37 2.07
C VAL A 18 -5.79 15.18 0.59
N ILE A 19 -4.88 14.50 -0.09
CA ILE A 19 -5.01 14.14 -1.50
C ILE A 19 -5.81 12.84 -1.61
N THR A 20 -7.01 12.91 -2.18
CA THR A 20 -7.91 11.76 -2.37
C THR A 20 -8.09 11.37 -3.84
N THR A 21 -7.62 12.19 -4.76
CA THR A 21 -7.60 11.95 -6.21
C THR A 21 -6.39 12.65 -6.83
N LEU A 22 -5.93 12.13 -7.96
CA LEU A 22 -4.90 12.78 -8.77
C LEU A 22 -5.48 13.66 -9.88
N ASP A 23 -6.82 13.67 -10.03
CA ASP A 23 -7.49 14.47 -11.04
C ASP A 23 -7.33 15.98 -10.75
N ASN A 24 -7.16 16.76 -11.82
CA ASN A 24 -6.99 18.22 -11.74
C ASN A 24 -5.82 18.64 -10.85
N TRP A 25 -4.71 17.91 -10.91
CA TRP A 25 -3.49 18.24 -10.19
C TRP A 25 -2.99 19.65 -10.51
N ASP A 26 -2.62 20.39 -9.46
CA ASP A 26 -2.01 21.72 -9.66
C ASP A 26 -0.59 21.54 -10.23
N PRO A 27 -0.27 22.13 -11.39
CA PRO A 27 1.05 21.98 -12.00
C PRO A 27 2.20 22.61 -11.20
N ASP A 28 1.89 23.45 -10.22
CA ASP A 28 2.88 24.04 -9.31
C ASP A 28 3.17 23.11 -8.11
N ASP A 29 2.34 22.10 -7.87
CA ASP A 29 2.50 21.12 -6.81
C ASP A 29 3.36 19.93 -7.27
N GLN A 30 4.22 19.45 -6.37
CA GLN A 30 5.09 18.31 -6.66
C GLN A 30 4.71 17.08 -5.83
N MET A 31 4.72 15.93 -6.49
CA MET A 31 4.60 14.61 -5.87
C MET A 31 5.97 14.05 -5.55
N ILE A 32 6.21 13.67 -4.29
CA ILE A 32 7.43 13.00 -3.88
C ILE A 32 7.38 11.53 -4.29
N VAL A 33 8.46 11.04 -4.88
CA VAL A 33 8.66 9.61 -5.19
C VAL A 33 10.10 9.22 -4.90
N ILE A 34 10.33 7.92 -4.67
CA ILE A 34 11.68 7.34 -4.60
C ILE A 34 12.07 6.85 -6.00
N SER A 35 13.25 7.22 -6.46
CA SER A 35 13.77 6.83 -7.77
C SER A 35 13.85 5.32 -7.95
N GLY A 36 13.41 4.83 -9.10
CA GLY A 36 13.44 3.41 -9.45
C GLY A 36 12.29 2.59 -8.85
N THR A 37 11.32 3.22 -8.18
CA THR A 37 10.15 2.52 -7.62
C THR A 37 9.02 2.35 -8.65
N THR A 38 8.11 1.44 -8.33
CA THR A 38 6.87 1.25 -9.11
C THR A 38 5.99 2.49 -9.10
N ALA A 39 6.00 3.28 -8.01
CA ALA A 39 5.27 4.55 -7.92
C ALA A 39 5.79 5.57 -8.94
N GLU A 40 7.10 5.74 -9.07
CA GLU A 40 7.69 6.61 -10.10
C GLU A 40 7.28 6.16 -11.50
N THR A 41 7.41 4.87 -11.78
CA THR A 41 7.07 4.30 -13.09
C THR A 41 5.59 4.48 -13.41
N TYR A 42 4.72 4.22 -12.45
CA TYR A 42 3.28 4.37 -12.62
C TYR A 42 2.89 5.82 -12.94
N LEU A 43 3.34 6.76 -12.12
CA LEU A 43 3.01 8.18 -12.30
C LEU A 43 3.59 8.75 -13.60
N THR A 44 4.81 8.42 -13.93
CA THR A 44 5.42 8.87 -15.20
C THR A 44 4.62 8.40 -16.42
N LYS A 45 4.04 7.21 -16.35
CA LYS A 45 3.28 6.62 -17.46
C LYS A 45 1.82 7.09 -17.51
N ASN A 46 1.16 7.17 -16.36
CA ASN A 46 -0.31 7.34 -16.28
C ASN A 46 -0.72 8.77 -15.92
N ASN A 47 0.15 9.53 -15.24
CA ASN A 47 -0.10 10.90 -14.81
C ASN A 47 1.11 11.80 -15.12
N PRO A 48 1.51 11.90 -16.40
CA PRO A 48 2.72 12.65 -16.79
C PRO A 48 2.63 14.16 -16.53
N GLU A 49 1.43 14.68 -16.28
CA GLU A 49 1.18 16.07 -15.91
C GLU A 49 1.62 16.40 -14.48
N ILE A 50 1.77 15.39 -13.61
CA ILE A 50 2.19 15.59 -12.21
C ILE A 50 3.70 15.77 -12.14
N PRO A 51 4.21 16.93 -11.66
CA PRO A 51 5.64 17.10 -11.45
C PRO A 51 6.14 16.18 -10.32
N LEU A 52 7.17 15.38 -10.60
CA LEU A 52 7.77 14.46 -9.65
C LEU A 52 9.04 15.04 -9.03
N GLN A 53 9.08 15.06 -7.70
CA GLN A 53 10.29 15.30 -6.93
C GLN A 53 10.89 13.96 -6.53
N LYS A 54 12.05 13.62 -7.08
CA LYS A 54 12.66 12.29 -6.94
C LYS A 54 13.74 12.29 -5.86
N TYR A 55 13.70 11.29 -5.00
CA TYR A 55 14.66 11.07 -3.92
C TYR A 55 15.27 9.67 -4.02
N ASP A 56 16.44 9.47 -3.41
CA ASP A 56 17.20 8.23 -3.55
C ASP A 56 16.83 7.17 -2.48
N SER A 57 16.13 7.57 -1.42
CA SER A 57 15.82 6.68 -0.31
C SER A 57 14.53 7.05 0.42
N TYR A 58 14.01 6.10 1.19
CA TYR A 58 12.90 6.31 2.11
C TYR A 58 13.16 7.49 3.06
N ALA A 59 14.34 7.55 3.67
CA ALA A 59 14.69 8.59 4.63
C ALA A 59 14.66 10.01 4.01
N THR A 60 15.16 10.15 2.79
CA THR A 60 15.17 11.44 2.09
C THR A 60 13.77 11.83 1.61
N ALA A 61 12.97 10.90 1.15
CA ALA A 61 11.57 11.14 0.77
C ALA A 61 10.72 11.54 1.99
N LYS A 62 10.89 10.84 3.11
CA LYS A 62 10.24 11.19 4.39
C LYS A 62 10.58 12.61 4.82
N ASN A 63 11.87 12.95 4.85
CA ASN A 63 12.30 14.30 5.22
C ASN A 63 11.74 15.37 4.27
N ALA A 64 11.64 15.06 2.99
CA ALA A 64 11.05 15.97 2.00
C ALA A 64 9.58 16.26 2.29
N LEU A 65 8.79 15.24 2.62
CA LEU A 65 7.39 15.40 3.00
C LEU A 65 7.26 16.24 4.29
N GLU A 66 8.05 15.93 5.31
CA GLU A 66 8.05 16.65 6.59
C GLU A 66 8.45 18.13 6.45
N ASN A 67 9.33 18.43 5.50
CA ASN A 67 9.79 19.80 5.23
C ASN A 67 8.92 20.54 4.19
N GLY A 68 7.86 19.91 3.66
CA GLY A 68 6.99 20.53 2.67
C GLY A 68 7.63 20.72 1.30
N ASN A 69 8.63 19.91 0.93
CA ASN A 69 9.29 19.93 -0.38
C ASN A 69 8.48 19.24 -1.49
N GLY A 70 7.30 18.80 -1.18
CA GLY A 70 6.26 18.28 -2.05
C GLY A 70 4.96 18.22 -1.27
N VAL A 71 3.83 18.22 -1.96
CA VAL A 71 2.50 18.24 -1.31
C VAL A 71 2.03 16.87 -0.88
N ALA A 72 2.58 15.82 -1.47
CA ALA A 72 2.24 14.44 -1.19
C ALA A 72 3.39 13.50 -1.57
N TRP A 73 3.34 12.27 -1.08
CA TRP A 73 4.31 11.23 -1.37
C TRP A 73 3.59 9.94 -1.80
N ALA A 74 3.97 9.41 -2.97
CA ALA A 74 3.47 8.15 -3.50
C ALA A 74 4.51 7.04 -3.31
N ASN A 75 4.10 5.94 -2.69
CA ASN A 75 4.91 4.74 -2.49
C ASN A 75 3.99 3.53 -2.29
N ASP A 76 4.56 2.35 -2.00
CA ASP A 76 3.73 1.21 -1.59
C ASP A 76 2.82 1.60 -0.43
N ASN A 77 1.56 1.18 -0.47
CA ASN A 77 0.58 1.56 0.54
C ASN A 77 0.99 1.12 1.95
N THR A 78 1.63 -0.04 2.08
CA THR A 78 2.17 -0.51 3.37
C THR A 78 3.18 0.46 3.98
N GLU A 79 4.05 1.05 3.16
CA GLU A 79 5.06 2.01 3.62
C GLU A 79 4.42 3.34 4.07
N VAL A 80 3.51 3.90 3.27
CA VAL A 80 2.87 5.18 3.63
C VAL A 80 1.85 5.03 4.75
N ILE A 81 1.18 3.89 4.86
CA ILE A 81 0.29 3.57 5.98
C ILE A 81 1.10 3.44 7.29
N ALA A 82 2.21 2.72 7.28
CA ALA A 82 3.09 2.63 8.44
C ALA A 82 3.63 4.00 8.87
N PHE A 83 3.98 4.84 7.90
CA PHE A 83 4.39 6.22 8.18
C PHE A 83 3.26 7.02 8.84
N ALA A 84 2.05 6.99 8.31
CA ALA A 84 0.90 7.71 8.86
C ALA A 84 0.58 7.25 10.30
N ASN A 85 0.66 5.94 10.55
CA ASN A 85 0.43 5.38 11.89
C ASN A 85 1.44 5.86 12.93
N GLN A 86 2.68 6.09 12.52
CA GLN A 86 3.77 6.53 13.40
C GLN A 86 3.93 8.06 13.48
N ASN A 87 3.32 8.81 12.57
CA ASN A 87 3.48 10.25 12.46
C ASN A 87 2.11 10.95 12.38
N PRO A 88 1.50 11.33 13.52
CA PRO A 88 0.26 12.08 13.53
C PRO A 88 0.37 13.36 12.69
N GLY A 89 -0.70 13.70 11.97
CA GLY A 89 -0.75 14.86 11.09
C GLY A 89 -0.63 14.54 9.61
N TYR A 90 -0.60 13.26 9.26
CA TYR A 90 -0.58 12.76 7.88
C TYR A 90 -1.67 11.72 7.65
N THR A 91 -2.26 11.73 6.47
CA THR A 91 -3.31 10.80 6.05
C THR A 91 -2.98 10.19 4.70
N VAL A 92 -3.20 8.88 4.57
CA VAL A 92 -3.17 8.17 3.28
C VAL A 92 -4.54 8.34 2.62
N GLY A 93 -4.68 9.33 1.78
CA GLY A 93 -5.95 9.65 1.12
C GLY A 93 -6.25 8.76 -0.09
N ILE A 94 -5.23 8.14 -0.68
CA ILE A 94 -5.36 7.12 -1.74
C ILE A 94 -4.65 5.87 -1.24
N THR A 95 -5.39 4.78 -1.03
CA THR A 95 -4.87 3.50 -0.53
C THR A 95 -4.62 2.48 -1.63
N SER A 96 -5.17 2.70 -2.82
CA SER A 96 -4.99 1.84 -3.99
C SER A 96 -4.94 2.69 -5.26
N LEU A 97 -3.73 3.00 -5.71
CA LEU A 97 -3.48 3.72 -6.95
C LEU A 97 -3.06 2.73 -8.03
N GLY A 98 -3.85 2.65 -9.09
CA GLY A 98 -3.63 1.71 -10.19
C GLY A 98 -4.15 0.31 -9.88
N SER A 99 -3.40 -0.72 -10.27
CA SER A 99 -3.74 -2.12 -9.98
C SER A 99 -3.37 -2.50 -8.56
N GLU A 100 -4.22 -3.28 -7.93
CA GLU A 100 -3.94 -3.93 -6.67
C GLU A 100 -3.25 -5.27 -6.93
N ASP A 101 -2.16 -5.52 -6.23
CA ASP A 101 -1.45 -6.78 -6.18
C ASP A 101 -1.74 -7.53 -4.88
N THR A 102 -1.35 -8.79 -4.81
CA THR A 102 -1.55 -9.61 -3.62
C THR A 102 -0.26 -10.27 -3.15
N ILE A 103 -0.19 -10.52 -1.85
CA ILE A 103 0.85 -11.36 -1.25
C ILE A 103 0.25 -12.73 -0.96
N ALA A 104 0.94 -13.77 -1.40
CA ALA A 104 0.53 -15.15 -1.24
C ALA A 104 1.73 -16.06 -0.95
N PRO A 105 1.53 -17.19 -0.25
CA PRO A 105 2.58 -18.20 -0.10
C PRO A 105 2.97 -18.78 -1.46
N ALA A 106 4.24 -19.11 -1.64
CA ALA A 106 4.76 -19.73 -2.84
C ALA A 106 5.31 -21.13 -2.54
N VAL A 107 5.11 -22.05 -3.48
CA VAL A 107 5.67 -23.42 -3.45
C VAL A 107 6.54 -23.65 -4.66
N SER A 108 7.41 -24.65 -4.60
CA SER A 108 8.19 -25.07 -5.76
C SER A 108 7.27 -25.50 -6.91
N GLN A 109 7.63 -25.15 -8.14
CA GLN A 109 6.88 -25.53 -9.34
C GLN A 109 6.64 -27.04 -9.40
N GLY A 110 5.40 -27.44 -9.63
CA GLY A 110 4.99 -28.84 -9.69
C GLY A 110 4.63 -29.47 -8.35
N ASN A 111 4.85 -28.80 -7.21
CA ASN A 111 4.41 -29.30 -5.90
C ASN A 111 2.93 -29.00 -5.64
N THR A 112 2.06 -29.61 -6.45
CA THR A 112 0.60 -29.37 -6.39
C THR A 112 -0.03 -29.85 -5.09
N THR A 113 0.48 -30.92 -4.49
CA THR A 113 -0.03 -31.46 -3.24
C THR A 113 0.12 -30.43 -2.10
N LEU A 114 1.27 -29.79 -1.98
CA LEU A 114 1.48 -28.74 -0.98
C LEU A 114 0.66 -27.48 -1.30
N LEU A 115 0.56 -27.13 -2.58
CA LEU A 115 -0.25 -25.99 -3.01
C LEU A 115 -1.73 -26.17 -2.65
N ASP A 116 -2.29 -27.35 -2.93
CA ASP A 116 -3.68 -27.65 -2.61
C ASP A 116 -3.93 -27.64 -1.10
N TRP A 117 -3.01 -28.22 -0.33
CA TRP A 117 -3.10 -28.17 1.13
C TRP A 117 -3.06 -26.75 1.68
N ILE A 118 -2.14 -25.89 1.21
CA ILE A 118 -2.06 -24.48 1.63
C ILE A 118 -3.34 -23.73 1.26
N ASN A 119 -3.87 -23.93 0.07
CA ASN A 119 -5.10 -23.26 -0.36
C ASN A 119 -6.31 -23.69 0.48
N ASP A 120 -6.44 -24.96 0.81
CA ASP A 120 -7.51 -25.45 1.65
C ASP A 120 -7.37 -24.93 3.09
N GLU A 121 -6.15 -24.84 3.60
CA GLU A 121 -5.87 -24.26 4.91
C GLU A 121 -6.21 -22.77 4.96
N ILE A 122 -5.84 -21.99 3.96
CA ILE A 122 -6.17 -20.55 3.89
C ILE A 122 -7.69 -20.34 3.89
N LYS A 123 -8.45 -21.17 3.16
CA LYS A 123 -9.92 -21.11 3.18
C LYS A 123 -10.49 -21.44 4.56
N SER A 124 -9.99 -22.50 5.19
CA SER A 124 -10.43 -22.94 6.52
C SER A 124 -10.15 -21.86 7.58
N LEU A 125 -8.95 -21.27 7.56
CA LEU A 125 -8.58 -20.15 8.43
C LEU A 125 -9.49 -18.93 8.21
N GLY A 126 -9.89 -18.68 6.96
CA GLY A 126 -10.80 -17.59 6.61
C GLY A 126 -12.21 -17.77 7.21
N GLU A 127 -12.70 -19.02 7.36
CA GLU A 127 -13.97 -19.30 8.03
C GLU A 127 -13.94 -18.92 9.51
N GLU A 128 -12.76 -18.89 10.11
CA GLU A 128 -12.53 -18.50 11.51
C GLU A 128 -12.14 -17.03 11.67
N ASN A 129 -12.11 -16.24 10.58
CA ASN A 129 -11.65 -14.85 10.56
C ASN A 129 -10.21 -14.69 11.05
N PHE A 130 -9.36 -15.68 10.72
CA PHE A 130 -7.99 -15.79 11.25
C PHE A 130 -7.12 -14.61 10.85
N PHE A 131 -7.13 -14.21 9.57
CA PHE A 131 -6.20 -13.21 9.06
C PHE A 131 -6.49 -11.80 9.61
N HIS A 132 -7.74 -11.43 9.86
CA HIS A 132 -8.08 -10.21 10.58
C HIS A 132 -7.63 -10.29 12.04
N THR A 133 -7.89 -11.41 12.71
CA THR A 133 -7.45 -11.62 14.10
C THR A 133 -5.93 -11.55 14.24
N ASP A 134 -5.20 -12.20 13.33
CA ASP A 134 -3.73 -12.17 13.32
C ASP A 134 -3.19 -10.76 13.03
N TYR A 135 -3.83 -10.01 12.12
CA TYR A 135 -3.49 -8.61 11.88
C TYR A 135 -3.64 -7.77 13.15
N GLU A 136 -4.76 -7.90 13.86
CA GLU A 136 -5.02 -7.18 15.10
C GLU A 136 -4.01 -7.53 16.21
N GLU A 137 -3.54 -8.78 16.26
CA GLU A 137 -2.55 -9.23 17.23
C GLU A 137 -1.11 -8.87 16.89
N THR A 138 -0.76 -8.78 15.59
CA THR A 138 0.65 -8.72 15.17
C THR A 138 1.01 -7.47 14.36
N LEU A 139 0.08 -6.84 13.65
CA LEU A 139 0.36 -5.78 12.69
C LEU A 139 -0.23 -4.41 13.04
N VAL A 140 -1.17 -4.34 13.98
CA VAL A 140 -1.82 -3.08 14.36
C VAL A 140 -0.83 -2.03 14.85
N ASP A 141 0.20 -2.42 15.58
CA ASP A 141 1.23 -1.48 16.06
C ASP A 141 1.99 -0.81 14.89
N THR A 142 2.09 -1.50 13.75
CA THR A 142 2.80 -1.01 12.56
C THR A 142 1.87 -0.23 11.64
N TYR A 143 0.69 -0.77 11.32
CA TYR A 143 -0.20 -0.24 10.28
C TYR A 143 -1.45 0.44 10.81
N GLY A 144 -1.81 0.26 12.09
CA GLY A 144 -3.04 0.76 12.69
C GLY A 144 -4.27 -0.07 12.29
N LEU A 145 -5.43 0.30 12.84
CA LEU A 145 -6.72 -0.35 12.54
C LEU A 145 -7.43 0.25 11.33
N ASP A 146 -7.15 1.49 10.97
CA ASP A 146 -7.93 2.25 9.98
C ASP A 146 -7.85 1.66 8.56
N TYR A 147 -6.78 0.92 8.24
CA TYR A 147 -6.51 0.37 6.90
C TYR A 147 -6.52 -1.16 6.89
N GLU A 148 -6.98 -1.81 7.96
CA GLU A 148 -7.01 -3.26 8.08
C GLU A 148 -7.77 -3.92 6.93
N ASP A 149 -8.96 -3.42 6.61
CA ASP A 149 -9.81 -3.99 5.56
C ASP A 149 -9.23 -3.83 4.15
N GLU A 150 -8.39 -2.81 3.92
CA GLU A 150 -7.66 -2.66 2.66
C GLU A 150 -6.48 -3.62 2.54
N LEU A 151 -5.85 -3.96 3.65
CA LEU A 151 -4.63 -4.78 3.65
C LEU A 151 -4.90 -6.27 3.78
N VAL A 152 -5.90 -6.69 4.55
CA VAL A 152 -6.17 -8.09 4.84
C VAL A 152 -7.03 -8.74 3.77
N VAL A 153 -6.63 -9.93 3.33
CA VAL A 153 -7.44 -10.83 2.50
C VAL A 153 -7.84 -12.04 3.33
N GLU A 154 -9.12 -12.15 3.64
CA GLU A 154 -9.65 -13.26 4.40
C GLU A 154 -10.04 -14.42 3.49
N GLY A 155 -9.61 -15.64 3.83
CA GLY A 155 -9.97 -16.86 3.11
C GLY A 155 -9.51 -16.91 1.65
N GLY A 156 -8.58 -16.05 1.22
CA GLY A 156 -8.12 -15.97 -0.14
C GLY A 156 -9.09 -15.29 -1.12
N VAL A 157 -10.14 -14.65 -0.62
CA VAL A 157 -11.15 -13.95 -1.43
C VAL A 157 -10.73 -12.49 -1.61
N THR A 158 -10.43 -12.09 -2.84
CA THR A 158 -10.12 -10.70 -3.20
C THR A 158 -11.37 -9.99 -3.71
N ALA A 159 -11.40 -8.66 -3.58
CA ALA A 159 -12.52 -7.83 -4.03
C ALA A 159 -12.77 -7.92 -5.55
N ASN A 160 -11.77 -8.37 -6.31
CA ASN A 160 -11.81 -8.52 -7.77
C ASN A 160 -11.93 -9.98 -8.23
N ALA A 161 -12.27 -10.90 -7.34
CA ALA A 161 -12.44 -12.32 -7.66
C ALA A 161 -13.87 -12.63 -8.13
#